data_dd06fdb30586568b36e58d5d1e54fb46
#
_entry.id   dd06fdb30586568b36e58d5d1e54fb46
#
_cell.length_a   1.000
_cell.length_b   1.000
_cell.length_c   1.000
_cell.angle_alpha   90.00
_cell.angle_beta   90.00
_cell.angle_gamma   90.00
#
_symmetry.space_group_name_H-M   'P 1'
#
loop_
_entity.id
_entity.type
_entity.pdbx_description
1 polymer ?
#
loop_
_entity_poly.entity_id
_entity_poly.type
_entity_poly.pdbx_seq_one_letter_code
_entity_poly.pdbx_strand_id
1 'polypeptide(L)'
;MAFCEDRIRPTMAQLTDILPYLDVEPLEAHLFRGQNDASTPHVFGGQVLAQAISAAYHTVAEDRILHSLHSYFIRAGDWNRPIVYDVERIRDGKSFTTRRVLALQDGRAILSMDASFQTDEDGLEHARTAPAVAKPEDLRSDYDRYRKLAEQHPRIGRFAFRYEAIESRQVEGILMTDPRPYPPHKNTWMRTNGPLSDRLSQHQAVLAYLSDMDFMSTSMLPHGRSPAGGDTIQGASLDHSLWFHRPFRADEWLLFEKESPNAHGARGFVRGHFYTEEGTLVASAMQECLIRPRPDGVKRKG
;
A
#
# COMPACT_ATOMS: atom_id res chain seq x y z
N MET A 1 -25.72 -1.41 -33.81
CA MET A 1 -25.34 -1.13 -32.42
C MET A 1 -24.67 -2.39 -31.87
N ALA A 2 -23.36 -2.52 -32.06
CA ALA A 2 -22.58 -3.61 -31.53
C ALA A 2 -21.91 -3.06 -30.29
N PHE A 3 -22.35 -3.53 -29.12
CA PHE A 3 -21.74 -3.24 -27.83
C PHE A 3 -20.39 -3.96 -27.73
N CYS A 4 -19.42 -3.19 -27.35
CA CYS A 4 -18.02 -3.51 -27.09
C CYS A 4 -17.91 -4.58 -25.99
N GLU A 5 -17.93 -5.88 -26.33
CA GLU A 5 -17.78 -7.01 -25.41
C GLU A 5 -16.33 -7.54 -25.32
N ASP A 6 -15.33 -6.88 -25.92
CA ASP A 6 -13.97 -7.38 -26.03
C ASP A 6 -12.93 -6.61 -25.21
N ARG A 7 -13.25 -6.29 -23.96
CA ARG A 7 -12.20 -5.81 -23.04
C ARG A 7 -12.39 -6.37 -21.64
N ILE A 8 -12.08 -7.62 -21.41
CA ILE A 8 -11.58 -8.11 -20.11
C ILE A 8 -11.15 -9.59 -20.28
N ARG A 9 -9.97 -9.80 -20.81
CA ARG A 9 -9.12 -10.89 -20.39
C ARG A 9 -7.86 -10.23 -19.86
N PRO A 10 -7.74 -9.99 -18.55
CA PRO A 10 -6.44 -9.64 -18.01
C PRO A 10 -5.54 -10.87 -18.15
N THR A 11 -4.47 -10.71 -18.89
CA THR A 11 -3.30 -11.58 -18.80
C THR A 11 -2.90 -11.59 -17.33
N MET A 12 -2.58 -12.76 -16.76
CA MET A 12 -2.11 -12.86 -15.37
C MET A 12 -0.94 -11.87 -15.18
N ALA A 13 -1.13 -10.87 -14.32
CA ALA A 13 -0.09 -9.90 -14.01
C ALA A 13 1.03 -10.62 -13.24
N GLN A 14 2.22 -10.59 -13.77
CA GLN A 14 3.42 -11.12 -13.09
C GLN A 14 4.07 -10.01 -12.27
N LEU A 15 4.96 -10.36 -11.35
CA LEU A 15 5.74 -9.36 -10.61
C LEU A 15 6.44 -8.37 -11.55
N THR A 16 6.94 -8.85 -12.69
CA THR A 16 7.55 -8.04 -13.74
C THR A 16 6.62 -6.97 -14.31
N ASP A 17 5.31 -7.13 -14.16
CA ASP A 17 4.32 -6.19 -14.69
C ASP A 17 4.06 -5.03 -13.73
N ILE A 18 4.27 -5.22 -12.41
CA ILE A 18 4.07 -4.15 -11.42
C ILE A 18 5.34 -3.36 -11.09
N LEU A 19 6.53 -3.97 -11.17
CA LEU A 19 7.78 -3.29 -10.83
C LEU A 19 7.98 -1.96 -11.59
N PRO A 20 7.68 -1.87 -12.92
CA PRO A 20 7.76 -0.60 -13.63
C PRO A 20 6.82 0.48 -13.09
N TYR A 21 5.72 0.09 -12.40
CA TYR A 21 4.78 1.01 -11.76
C TYR A 21 5.16 1.36 -10.33
N LEU A 22 6.24 0.81 -9.79
CA LEU A 22 6.78 1.17 -8.47
C LEU A 22 8.04 2.04 -8.57
N ASP A 23 8.62 2.16 -9.76
CA ASP A 23 9.78 2.99 -10.06
C ASP A 23 9.39 4.23 -10.87
N VAL A 24 10.33 5.18 -11.03
CA VAL A 24 10.12 6.42 -11.74
C VAL A 24 11.24 6.68 -12.74
N GLU A 25 10.87 7.37 -13.83
CA GLU A 25 11.80 7.84 -14.87
C GLU A 25 12.28 9.25 -14.51
N PRO A 26 13.60 9.50 -14.45
CA PRO A 26 14.12 10.84 -14.29
C PRO A 26 13.78 11.73 -15.50
N LEU A 27 13.24 12.94 -15.24
CA LEU A 27 13.02 13.96 -16.27
C LEU A 27 14.04 15.09 -16.15
N GLU A 28 14.32 15.51 -14.91
CA GLU A 28 15.26 16.56 -14.52
C GLU A 28 15.88 16.18 -13.17
N ALA A 29 16.81 17.02 -12.68
CA ALA A 29 17.53 16.76 -11.41
C ALA A 29 16.62 16.53 -10.18
N HIS A 30 15.39 17.05 -10.22
CA HIS A 30 14.43 16.97 -9.12
C HIS A 30 13.03 16.53 -9.56
N LEU A 31 12.84 16.30 -10.86
CA LEU A 31 11.56 15.91 -11.45
C LEU A 31 11.63 14.49 -12.01
N PHE A 32 10.64 13.71 -11.65
CA PHE A 32 10.54 12.30 -12.06
C PHE A 32 9.14 12.01 -12.58
N ARG A 33 9.00 11.01 -13.44
CA ARG A 33 7.71 10.57 -13.99
C ARG A 33 7.43 9.15 -13.57
N GLY A 34 6.30 8.95 -12.88
CA GLY A 34 5.72 7.63 -12.62
C GLY A 34 4.62 7.31 -13.61
N GLN A 35 4.54 6.06 -14.04
CA GLN A 35 3.46 5.53 -14.87
C GLN A 35 2.39 4.87 -14.00
N ASN A 36 1.17 4.80 -14.52
CA ASN A 36 0.05 4.15 -13.83
C ASN A 36 -0.34 2.86 -14.52
N ASP A 37 -0.77 1.91 -13.72
CA ASP A 37 -1.42 0.70 -14.22
C ASP A 37 -2.82 1.04 -14.73
N ALA A 38 -3.01 0.93 -16.03
CA ALA A 38 -4.28 1.19 -16.71
C ALA A 38 -5.37 0.14 -16.43
N SER A 39 -5.05 -0.94 -15.72
CA SER A 39 -6.02 -1.99 -15.34
C SER A 39 -6.91 -1.60 -14.16
N THR A 40 -6.58 -0.53 -13.43
CA THR A 40 -7.31 -0.09 -12.24
C THR A 40 -8.08 1.21 -12.49
N PRO A 41 -9.32 1.37 -11.99
CA PRO A 41 -10.14 2.57 -12.23
C PRO A 41 -9.67 3.82 -11.46
N HIS A 42 -8.72 3.68 -10.54
CA HIS A 42 -8.11 4.75 -9.74
C HIS A 42 -6.67 4.41 -9.45
N VAL A 43 -5.82 5.43 -9.39
CA VAL A 43 -4.44 5.26 -8.94
C VAL A 43 -4.47 4.73 -7.51
N PHE A 44 -3.69 3.67 -7.26
CA PHE A 44 -3.58 3.07 -5.93
C PHE A 44 -2.63 3.89 -5.05
N GLY A 45 -3.02 4.18 -3.80
CA GLY A 45 -2.22 4.97 -2.87
C GLY A 45 -0.84 4.38 -2.62
N GLY A 46 -0.75 3.06 -2.40
CA GLY A 46 0.52 2.36 -2.22
C GLY A 46 1.47 2.47 -3.43
N GLN A 47 0.93 2.54 -4.66
CA GLN A 47 1.74 2.81 -5.86
C GLN A 47 2.33 4.22 -5.83
N VAL A 48 1.52 5.23 -5.47
CA VAL A 48 1.99 6.62 -5.39
C VAL A 48 3.07 6.77 -4.32
N LEU A 49 2.92 6.08 -3.17
CA LEU A 49 3.93 6.02 -2.10
C LEU A 49 5.23 5.38 -2.58
N ALA A 50 5.15 4.22 -3.25
CA ALA A 50 6.33 3.52 -3.77
C ALA A 50 7.11 4.38 -4.79
N GLN A 51 6.41 5.03 -5.72
CA GLN A 51 7.00 5.95 -6.69
C GLN A 51 7.60 7.18 -6.00
N ALA A 52 6.95 7.74 -4.97
CA ALA A 52 7.49 8.86 -4.21
C ALA A 52 8.78 8.48 -3.47
N ILE A 53 8.87 7.27 -2.91
CA ILE A 53 10.09 6.71 -2.32
C ILE A 53 11.18 6.57 -3.38
N SER A 54 10.87 5.99 -4.55
CA SER A 54 11.81 5.85 -5.65
C SER A 54 12.35 7.22 -6.09
N ALA A 55 11.48 8.21 -6.29
CA ALA A 55 11.87 9.59 -6.64
C ALA A 55 12.79 10.21 -5.57
N ALA A 56 12.49 10.02 -4.28
CA ALA A 56 13.32 10.53 -3.19
C ALA A 56 14.72 9.88 -3.20
N TYR A 57 14.80 8.56 -3.43
CA TYR A 57 16.07 7.83 -3.51
C TYR A 57 16.98 8.32 -4.64
N HIS A 58 16.45 8.75 -5.78
CA HIS A 58 17.24 9.33 -6.88
C HIS A 58 17.96 10.65 -6.49
N THR A 59 17.63 11.25 -5.36
CA THR A 59 18.17 12.55 -4.95
C THR A 59 19.08 12.49 -3.72
N VAL A 60 19.28 11.32 -3.13
CA VAL A 60 20.13 11.10 -1.95
C VAL A 60 21.40 10.33 -2.32
N ALA A 61 22.43 10.40 -1.49
CA ALA A 61 23.64 9.61 -1.65
C ALA A 61 23.36 8.11 -1.41
N GLU A 62 24.19 7.23 -1.97
CA GLU A 62 24.02 5.77 -1.91
C GLU A 62 24.04 5.19 -0.49
N ASP A 63 24.75 5.87 0.44
CA ASP A 63 24.84 5.49 1.85
C ASP A 63 23.62 5.90 2.68
N ARG A 64 22.59 6.48 2.05
CA ARG A 64 21.37 6.97 2.72
C ARG A 64 20.26 5.93 2.65
N ILE A 65 19.83 5.47 3.83
CA ILE A 65 18.76 4.50 3.99
C ILE A 65 17.51 5.21 4.51
N LEU A 66 16.39 5.05 3.82
CA LEU A 66 15.09 5.57 4.26
C LEU A 66 14.72 4.91 5.59
N HIS A 67 14.49 5.71 6.64
CA HIS A 67 14.03 5.20 7.94
C HIS A 67 12.61 5.63 8.28
N SER A 68 12.09 6.73 7.70
CA SER A 68 10.70 7.12 7.94
C SER A 68 10.14 7.99 6.81
N LEU A 69 8.82 7.93 6.63
CA LEU A 69 8.07 8.86 5.79
C LEU A 69 6.71 9.18 6.43
N HIS A 70 6.20 10.38 6.09
CA HIS A 70 4.86 10.85 6.47
C HIS A 70 4.21 11.50 5.26
N SER A 71 2.98 11.11 4.94
CA SER A 71 2.31 11.59 3.74
C SER A 71 0.84 11.88 3.95
N TYR A 72 0.30 12.81 3.14
CA TYR A 72 -1.12 13.06 2.98
C TYR A 72 -1.58 12.78 1.57
N PHE A 73 -2.66 12.03 1.41
CA PHE A 73 -3.40 11.91 0.16
C PHE A 73 -4.34 13.09 0.02
N ILE A 74 -4.11 13.93 -0.99
CA ILE A 74 -4.77 15.22 -1.14
C ILE A 74 -5.94 15.13 -2.12
N ARG A 75 -5.77 14.36 -3.20
CA ARG A 75 -6.78 14.16 -4.26
C ARG A 75 -6.67 12.76 -4.83
N ALA A 76 -7.78 12.26 -5.38
CA ALA A 76 -7.74 11.04 -6.19
C ALA A 76 -6.91 11.27 -7.45
N GLY A 77 -5.98 10.37 -7.75
CA GLY A 77 -5.21 10.37 -8.99
C GLY A 77 -6.02 9.84 -10.18
N ASP A 78 -5.81 10.44 -11.36
CA ASP A 78 -6.34 9.98 -12.63
C ASP A 78 -5.37 8.92 -13.22
N TRP A 79 -5.83 7.71 -13.37
CA TRP A 79 -5.04 6.60 -13.89
C TRP A 79 -4.62 6.76 -15.36
N ASN A 80 -5.35 7.60 -16.15
CA ASN A 80 -5.02 7.87 -17.56
C ASN A 80 -3.85 8.83 -17.74
N ARG A 81 -3.30 9.38 -16.67
CA ARG A 81 -2.27 10.41 -16.71
C ARG A 81 -1.07 9.99 -15.89
N PRO A 82 0.16 10.20 -16.38
CA PRO A 82 1.35 9.99 -15.59
C PRO A 82 1.35 10.90 -14.36
N ILE A 83 2.11 10.51 -13.35
CA ILE A 83 2.33 11.32 -12.16
C ILE A 83 3.72 11.95 -12.27
N VAL A 84 3.82 13.25 -12.04
CA VAL A 84 5.09 13.95 -11.91
C VAL A 84 5.42 14.07 -10.43
N TYR A 85 6.62 13.63 -10.05
CA TYR A 85 7.16 13.75 -8.69
C TYR A 85 8.19 14.88 -8.67
N ASP A 86 7.90 15.91 -7.87
CA ASP A 86 8.80 17.03 -7.61
C ASP A 86 9.43 16.82 -6.24
N VAL A 87 10.78 16.73 -6.20
CA VAL A 87 11.54 16.41 -4.99
C VAL A 87 12.32 17.63 -4.51
N GLU A 88 11.89 18.19 -3.40
CA GLU A 88 12.60 19.27 -2.72
C GLU A 88 13.66 18.68 -1.75
N ARG A 89 14.92 19.16 -1.89
CA ARG A 89 16.03 18.83 -0.98
C ARG A 89 15.99 19.73 0.23
N ILE A 90 15.27 19.31 1.28
CA ILE A 90 15.10 20.11 2.51
C ILE A 90 16.41 20.21 3.29
N ARG A 91 17.13 19.08 3.41
CA ARG A 91 18.37 19.02 4.18
C ARG A 91 19.27 17.89 3.70
N ASP A 92 20.56 18.18 3.58
CA ASP A 92 21.63 17.20 3.47
C ASP A 92 22.57 17.39 4.67
N GLY A 93 22.34 16.61 5.73
CA GLY A 93 23.15 16.61 6.94
C GLY A 93 24.19 15.50 6.95
N LYS A 94 25.03 15.47 7.99
CA LYS A 94 26.09 14.46 8.13
C LYS A 94 25.50 13.04 8.28
N SER A 95 24.57 12.83 9.22
CA SER A 95 23.93 11.53 9.46
C SER A 95 22.52 11.45 8.86
N PHE A 96 21.76 12.56 8.80
CA PHE A 96 20.38 12.59 8.34
C PHE A 96 20.19 13.46 7.10
N THR A 97 19.34 13.00 6.20
CA THR A 97 18.94 13.68 4.97
C THR A 97 17.41 13.73 4.88
N THR A 98 16.83 14.88 4.52
CA THR A 98 15.38 15.04 4.43
C THR A 98 14.98 15.46 3.01
N ARG A 99 13.92 14.83 2.49
CA ARG A 99 13.30 15.14 1.19
C ARG A 99 11.81 15.37 1.38
N ARG A 100 11.29 16.37 0.65
CA ARG A 100 9.85 16.52 0.43
C ARG A 100 9.54 16.13 -0.99
N VAL A 101 8.49 15.36 -1.18
CA VAL A 101 8.03 14.90 -2.49
C VAL A 101 6.58 15.34 -2.70
N LEU A 102 6.31 16.05 -3.79
CA LEU A 102 4.96 16.33 -4.26
C LEU A 102 4.67 15.47 -5.49
N ALA A 103 3.64 14.62 -5.39
CA ALA A 103 3.11 13.91 -6.54
C ALA A 103 2.04 14.79 -7.22
N LEU A 104 2.23 15.12 -8.49
CA LEU A 104 1.46 16.10 -9.23
C LEU A 104 0.76 15.47 -10.45
N GLN A 105 -0.47 15.87 -10.68
CA GLN A 105 -1.18 15.68 -11.96
C GLN A 105 -1.85 17.00 -12.34
N ASP A 106 -1.71 17.45 -13.61
CA ASP A 106 -2.21 18.74 -14.09
C ASP A 106 -1.80 19.93 -13.19
N GLY A 107 -0.58 19.93 -12.67
CA GLY A 107 -0.07 20.97 -11.77
C GLY A 107 -0.72 20.98 -10.38
N ARG A 108 -1.50 19.95 -10.02
CA ARG A 108 -2.17 19.84 -8.71
C ARG A 108 -1.62 18.67 -7.92
N ALA A 109 -1.29 18.91 -6.66
CA ALA A 109 -0.83 17.85 -5.77
C ALA A 109 -1.93 16.81 -5.53
N ILE A 110 -1.61 15.52 -5.75
CA ILE A 110 -2.41 14.37 -5.37
C ILE A 110 -1.90 13.72 -4.08
N LEU A 111 -0.58 13.85 -3.80
CA LEU A 111 0.08 13.42 -2.56
C LEU A 111 1.17 14.42 -2.19
N SER A 112 1.38 14.62 -0.88
CA SER A 112 2.55 15.29 -0.30
C SER A 112 3.20 14.35 0.71
N MET A 113 4.52 14.16 0.63
CA MET A 113 5.28 13.26 1.49
C MET A 113 6.56 13.94 1.96
N ASP A 114 6.87 13.86 3.24
CA ASP A 114 8.19 14.12 3.80
C ASP A 114 8.88 12.78 4.13
N ALA A 115 10.14 12.63 3.70
CA ALA A 115 10.93 11.41 3.88
C ALA A 115 12.27 11.74 4.56
N SER A 116 12.67 10.91 5.52
CA SER A 116 13.92 11.04 6.25
C SER A 116 14.80 9.82 6.06
N PHE A 117 16.07 10.08 5.73
CA PHE A 117 17.09 9.08 5.47
C PHE A 117 18.22 9.22 6.50
N GLN A 118 18.88 8.13 6.80
CA GLN A 118 20.01 8.06 7.73
C GLN A 118 21.14 7.24 7.13
N THR A 119 22.39 7.54 7.51
CA THR A 119 23.52 6.62 7.36
C THR A 119 23.35 5.45 8.34
N ASP A 120 23.91 4.29 7.98
CA ASP A 120 23.92 3.15 8.92
C ASP A 120 24.75 3.49 10.14
N GLU A 121 24.20 3.28 11.36
CA GLU A 121 24.83 3.57 12.64
C GLU A 121 24.43 2.52 13.69
N ASP A 122 25.39 2.07 14.48
CA ASP A 122 25.14 1.22 15.64
C ASP A 122 24.44 1.99 16.77
N GLY A 123 23.56 1.33 17.52
CA GLY A 123 22.81 1.97 18.60
C GLY A 123 22.22 0.99 19.62
N LEU A 124 21.39 1.53 20.52
CA LEU A 124 20.62 0.73 21.47
C LEU A 124 19.49 0.01 20.73
N GLU A 125 19.24 -1.25 21.09
CA GLU A 125 18.24 -2.08 20.43
C GLU A 125 17.18 -2.61 21.39
N HIS A 126 15.95 -2.57 20.95
CA HIS A 126 14.82 -3.35 21.47
C HIS A 126 13.74 -3.46 20.37
N ALA A 127 12.89 -4.46 20.48
CA ALA A 127 11.76 -4.62 19.57
C ALA A 127 10.60 -5.31 20.27
N ARG A 128 9.40 -5.07 19.76
CA ARG A 128 8.19 -5.80 20.11
C ARG A 128 8.28 -7.22 19.56
N THR A 129 7.79 -8.21 20.29
CA THR A 129 7.67 -9.61 19.84
C THR A 129 6.53 -9.73 18.82
N ALA A 130 6.75 -10.50 17.76
CA ALA A 130 5.72 -10.84 16.78
C ALA A 130 4.59 -11.64 17.43
N PRO A 131 3.33 -11.46 16.97
CA PRO A 131 2.22 -12.28 17.44
C PRO A 131 2.37 -13.74 16.97
N ALA A 132 1.93 -14.68 17.80
CA ALA A 132 1.86 -16.09 17.43
C ALA A 132 0.65 -16.32 16.53
N VAL A 133 0.89 -16.58 15.25
CA VAL A 133 -0.15 -16.84 14.24
C VAL A 133 0.18 -18.10 13.44
N ALA A 134 -0.79 -18.63 12.69
CA ALA A 134 -0.56 -19.73 11.77
C ALA A 134 0.48 -19.34 10.70
N LYS A 135 1.32 -20.29 10.31
CA LYS A 135 2.35 -20.09 9.29
C LYS A 135 1.72 -19.94 7.91
N PRO A 136 2.38 -19.23 6.97
CA PRO A 136 1.81 -19.01 5.64
C PRO A 136 1.51 -20.30 4.89
N GLU A 137 2.28 -21.39 5.09
CA GLU A 137 2.07 -22.68 4.42
C GLU A 137 0.72 -23.32 4.79
N ASP A 138 0.22 -23.07 5.99
CA ASP A 138 -1.04 -23.61 6.51
C ASP A 138 -2.27 -22.82 6.05
N LEU A 139 -2.05 -21.68 5.37
CA LEU A 139 -3.11 -20.76 4.99
C LEU A 139 -3.41 -20.82 3.49
N ARG A 140 -4.67 -20.52 3.14
CA ARG A 140 -5.07 -20.41 1.73
C ARG A 140 -4.64 -19.07 1.16
N SER A 141 -4.21 -19.08 -0.12
CA SER A 141 -3.95 -17.88 -0.89
C SER A 141 -5.20 -16.99 -0.98
N ASP A 142 -5.03 -15.68 -0.75
CA ASP A 142 -6.11 -14.72 -0.93
C ASP A 142 -6.46 -14.55 -2.42
N TYR A 143 -5.50 -14.73 -3.34
CA TYR A 143 -5.77 -14.75 -4.77
C TYR A 143 -6.82 -15.82 -5.13
N ASP A 144 -6.65 -17.05 -4.65
CA ASP A 144 -7.61 -18.13 -4.92
C ASP A 144 -8.98 -17.86 -4.30
N ARG A 145 -9.02 -17.24 -3.12
CA ARG A 145 -10.27 -16.82 -2.47
C ARG A 145 -11.00 -15.78 -3.30
N TYR A 146 -10.30 -14.71 -3.69
CA TYR A 146 -10.91 -13.59 -4.40
C TYR A 146 -11.24 -13.92 -5.85
N ARG A 147 -10.47 -14.77 -6.51
CA ARG A 147 -10.78 -15.26 -7.86
C ARG A 147 -12.15 -15.98 -7.89
N LYS A 148 -12.38 -16.90 -6.96
CA LYS A 148 -13.68 -17.58 -6.84
C LYS A 148 -14.82 -16.61 -6.49
N LEU A 149 -14.53 -15.64 -5.64
CA LEU A 149 -15.52 -14.66 -5.23
C LEU A 149 -15.86 -13.67 -6.35
N ALA A 150 -14.89 -13.36 -7.22
CA ALA A 150 -15.06 -12.50 -8.39
C ALA A 150 -16.03 -13.07 -9.42
N GLU A 151 -16.13 -14.41 -9.55
CA GLU A 151 -17.10 -15.07 -10.41
C GLU A 151 -18.55 -14.75 -10.01
N GLN A 152 -18.80 -14.62 -8.71
CA GLN A 152 -20.12 -14.29 -8.14
C GLN A 152 -20.31 -12.78 -7.93
N HIS A 153 -19.24 -12.06 -7.74
CA HIS A 153 -19.23 -10.63 -7.41
C HIS A 153 -18.20 -9.88 -8.27
N PRO A 154 -18.52 -9.45 -9.51
CA PRO A 154 -17.56 -8.83 -10.45
C PRO A 154 -16.82 -7.60 -9.91
N ARG A 155 -17.41 -6.88 -8.93
CA ARG A 155 -16.76 -5.74 -8.28
C ARG A 155 -15.52 -6.15 -7.47
N ILE A 156 -15.46 -7.41 -6.99
CA ILE A 156 -14.33 -7.94 -6.23
C ILE A 156 -13.18 -8.30 -7.14
N GLY A 157 -13.44 -8.65 -8.39
CA GLY A 157 -12.42 -8.93 -9.39
C GLY A 157 -11.38 -7.82 -9.52
N ARG A 158 -11.79 -6.57 -9.36
CA ARG A 158 -10.88 -5.41 -9.37
C ARG A 158 -9.81 -5.44 -8.27
N PHE A 159 -10.10 -6.10 -7.16
CA PHE A 159 -9.12 -6.26 -6.07
C PHE A 159 -8.26 -7.50 -6.26
N ALA A 160 -8.79 -8.53 -6.95
CA ALA A 160 -8.09 -9.79 -7.16
C ALA A 160 -6.79 -9.62 -7.97
N PHE A 161 -6.75 -8.70 -8.94
CA PHE A 161 -5.56 -8.47 -9.77
C PHE A 161 -4.31 -8.06 -9.00
N ARG A 162 -4.47 -7.32 -7.90
CA ARG A 162 -3.34 -6.92 -7.06
C ARG A 162 -2.65 -8.12 -6.41
N TYR A 163 -3.38 -9.23 -6.24
CA TYR A 163 -2.88 -10.45 -5.64
C TYR A 163 -2.18 -11.39 -6.65
N GLU A 164 -2.12 -11.06 -7.93
CA GLU A 164 -1.37 -11.87 -8.90
C GLU A 164 0.14 -11.65 -8.76
N ALA A 165 0.56 -10.40 -8.61
CA ALA A 165 1.97 -10.05 -8.40
C ALA A 165 2.39 -10.14 -6.93
N ILE A 166 1.43 -10.17 -6.01
CA ILE A 166 1.63 -10.21 -4.56
C ILE A 166 0.94 -11.46 -4.01
N GLU A 167 1.70 -12.37 -3.45
CA GLU A 167 1.13 -13.46 -2.65
C GLU A 167 0.70 -12.91 -1.29
N SER A 168 -0.56 -13.15 -0.95
CA SER A 168 -1.16 -12.72 0.31
C SER A 168 -1.97 -13.85 0.92
N ARG A 169 -1.87 -14.02 2.24
CA ARG A 169 -2.57 -15.06 3.01
C ARG A 169 -3.05 -14.51 4.34
N GLN A 170 -4.33 -14.22 4.41
CA GLN A 170 -4.96 -13.69 5.61
C GLN A 170 -5.15 -14.80 6.66
N VAL A 171 -4.72 -14.55 7.90
CA VAL A 171 -4.78 -15.52 9.01
C VAL A 171 -6.23 -15.79 9.44
N GLU A 172 -7.03 -14.74 9.66
CA GLU A 172 -8.39 -14.84 10.17
C GLU A 172 -9.38 -15.34 9.10
N GLY A 173 -9.01 -15.26 7.84
CA GLY A 173 -9.83 -15.75 6.73
C GLY A 173 -11.12 -14.97 6.50
N ILE A 174 -11.21 -13.72 6.95
CA ILE A 174 -12.40 -12.87 6.81
C ILE A 174 -12.58 -12.46 5.35
N LEU A 175 -13.73 -12.78 4.78
CA LEU A 175 -14.06 -12.41 3.41
C LEU A 175 -14.51 -10.94 3.34
N MET A 176 -14.11 -10.23 2.29
CA MET A 176 -14.58 -8.84 2.04
C MET A 176 -16.10 -8.72 1.87
N THR A 177 -16.80 -9.83 1.63
CA THR A 177 -18.27 -9.87 1.50
C THR A 177 -18.98 -10.26 2.78
N ASP A 178 -18.26 -10.65 3.82
CA ASP A 178 -18.87 -11.04 5.09
C ASP A 178 -19.41 -9.79 5.82
N PRO A 179 -20.73 -9.71 6.07
CA PRO A 179 -21.35 -8.55 6.71
C PRO A 179 -21.28 -8.60 8.24
N ARG A 180 -20.65 -9.62 8.83
CA ARG A 180 -20.59 -9.77 10.29
C ARG A 180 -19.54 -8.83 10.90
N PRO A 181 -19.78 -8.29 12.10
CA PRO A 181 -18.75 -7.62 12.86
C PRO A 181 -17.62 -8.57 13.30
N TYR A 182 -16.41 -8.09 13.28
CA TYR A 182 -15.21 -8.79 13.75
C TYR A 182 -14.39 -7.88 14.66
N PRO A 183 -13.52 -8.42 15.52
CA PRO A 183 -12.56 -7.62 16.27
C PRO A 183 -11.71 -6.74 15.34
N PRO A 184 -11.31 -5.53 15.79
CA PRO A 184 -10.59 -4.56 14.95
C PRO A 184 -9.11 -4.91 14.74
N HIS A 185 -8.81 -6.16 14.45
CA HIS A 185 -7.45 -6.63 14.15
C HIS A 185 -7.45 -7.65 13.03
N LYS A 186 -6.37 -7.70 12.28
CA LYS A 186 -6.19 -8.62 11.17
C LYS A 186 -4.70 -8.86 10.91
N ASN A 187 -4.35 -10.11 10.67
CA ASN A 187 -2.99 -10.55 10.34
C ASN A 187 -2.95 -11.06 8.90
N THR A 188 -1.95 -10.65 8.16
CA THR A 188 -1.80 -11.04 6.76
C THR A 188 -0.34 -11.29 6.44
N TRP A 189 -0.01 -12.50 6.00
CA TRP A 189 1.28 -12.79 5.39
C TRP A 189 1.31 -12.26 3.96
N MET A 190 2.39 -11.58 3.57
CA MET A 190 2.53 -10.96 2.26
C MET A 190 3.96 -11.11 1.76
N ARG A 191 4.11 -11.31 0.43
CA ARG A 191 5.39 -11.23 -0.29
C ARG A 191 5.14 -10.98 -1.77
N THR A 192 6.16 -10.65 -2.53
CA THR A 192 6.05 -10.62 -4.00
C THR A 192 6.08 -12.03 -4.59
N ASN A 193 5.38 -12.23 -5.71
CA ASN A 193 5.41 -13.45 -6.52
C ASN A 193 6.58 -13.43 -7.50
N GLY A 194 7.80 -13.47 -6.97
CA GLY A 194 9.04 -13.48 -7.74
C GLY A 194 10.14 -12.73 -7.01
N PRO A 195 11.40 -12.96 -7.39
CA PRO A 195 12.56 -12.38 -6.72
C PRO A 195 12.68 -10.88 -7.02
N LEU A 196 13.17 -10.14 -6.04
CA LEU A 196 13.58 -8.75 -6.14
C LEU A 196 15.11 -8.67 -6.23
N SER A 197 15.63 -7.51 -6.67
CA SER A 197 17.06 -7.23 -6.58
C SER A 197 17.50 -7.09 -5.13
N ASP A 198 18.80 -7.11 -4.85
CA ASP A 198 19.33 -6.97 -3.48
C ASP A 198 19.31 -5.50 -2.97
N ARG A 199 18.79 -4.56 -3.74
CA ARG A 199 18.70 -3.15 -3.34
C ARG A 199 17.61 -2.94 -2.29
N LEU A 200 17.98 -2.57 -1.07
CA LEU A 200 17.04 -2.31 0.02
C LEU A 200 15.98 -1.25 -0.37
N SER A 201 16.34 -0.24 -1.16
CA SER A 201 15.38 0.77 -1.66
C SER A 201 14.21 0.17 -2.44
N GLN A 202 14.44 -0.89 -3.21
CA GLN A 202 13.38 -1.60 -3.93
C GLN A 202 12.46 -2.33 -2.95
N HIS A 203 13.01 -3.01 -1.95
CA HIS A 203 12.21 -3.70 -0.92
C HIS A 203 11.37 -2.70 -0.12
N GLN A 204 11.91 -1.51 0.21
CA GLN A 204 11.18 -0.46 0.91
C GLN A 204 10.05 0.14 0.07
N ALA A 205 10.26 0.36 -1.23
CA ALA A 205 9.20 0.81 -2.15
C ALA A 205 8.10 -0.26 -2.27
N VAL A 206 8.47 -1.54 -2.40
CA VAL A 206 7.50 -2.65 -2.41
C VAL A 206 6.74 -2.72 -1.07
N LEU A 207 7.41 -2.61 0.09
CA LEU A 207 6.73 -2.65 1.38
C LEU A 207 5.75 -1.47 1.52
N ALA A 208 6.08 -0.29 1.02
CA ALA A 208 5.15 0.85 1.01
C ALA A 208 3.91 0.55 0.16
N TYR A 209 4.06 -0.12 -0.98
CA TYR A 209 2.93 -0.62 -1.77
C TYR A 209 2.08 -1.62 -0.96
N LEU A 210 2.72 -2.61 -0.33
CA LEU A 210 2.05 -3.64 0.48
C LEU A 210 1.33 -3.05 1.69
N SER A 211 1.88 -2.01 2.32
CA SER A 211 1.36 -1.42 3.56
C SER A 211 0.00 -0.74 3.38
N ASP A 212 -0.32 -0.24 2.16
CA ASP A 212 -1.64 0.33 1.86
C ASP A 212 -2.65 -0.73 1.39
N MET A 213 -2.19 -1.98 1.12
CA MET A 213 -3.10 -3.07 0.75
C MET A 213 -3.95 -3.49 1.94
N ASP A 214 -5.28 -3.33 1.80
CA ASP A 214 -6.26 -3.81 2.78
C ASP A 214 -6.08 -3.23 4.21
N PHE A 215 -5.41 -2.06 4.33
CA PHE A 215 -5.15 -1.43 5.63
C PHE A 215 -6.42 -0.77 6.20
N MET A 216 -7.08 0.08 5.40
CA MET A 216 -8.32 0.77 5.78
C MET A 216 -9.42 -0.19 6.22
N SER A 217 -9.51 -1.38 5.60
CA SER A 217 -10.57 -2.37 5.89
C SER A 217 -10.58 -2.82 7.34
N THR A 218 -9.42 -2.80 8.02
CA THR A 218 -9.29 -3.17 9.44
C THR A 218 -10.16 -2.28 10.34
N SER A 219 -10.31 -0.98 10.02
CA SER A 219 -11.18 -0.07 10.76
C SER A 219 -12.68 -0.31 10.53
N MET A 220 -13.03 -1.07 9.49
CA MET A 220 -14.42 -1.38 9.15
C MET A 220 -14.92 -2.68 9.78
N LEU A 221 -14.01 -3.55 10.24
CA LEU A 221 -14.33 -4.87 10.79
C LEU A 221 -15.37 -4.82 11.92
N PRO A 222 -15.26 -3.94 12.94
CA PRO A 222 -16.24 -3.88 14.03
C PRO A 222 -17.65 -3.49 13.59
N HIS A 223 -17.77 -2.91 12.40
CA HIS A 223 -19.04 -2.40 11.87
C HIS A 223 -19.70 -3.35 10.86
N GLY A 224 -19.11 -4.52 10.61
CA GLY A 224 -19.60 -5.45 9.57
C GLY A 224 -19.67 -4.79 8.20
N ARG A 225 -18.68 -3.96 7.88
CA ARG A 225 -18.61 -3.22 6.62
C ARG A 225 -17.32 -3.54 5.89
N SER A 226 -17.34 -3.39 4.56
CA SER A 226 -16.19 -3.62 3.70
C SER A 226 -16.21 -2.65 2.51
N PRO A 227 -15.04 -2.23 2.00
CA PRO A 227 -14.96 -1.48 0.74
C PRO A 227 -15.60 -2.20 -0.44
N ALA A 228 -15.63 -3.54 -0.42
CA ALA A 228 -16.24 -4.36 -1.46
C ALA A 228 -17.76 -4.57 -1.27
N GLY A 229 -18.30 -4.25 -0.10
CA GLY A 229 -19.71 -4.47 0.29
C GLY A 229 -20.73 -3.55 -0.37
N GLY A 230 -20.40 -2.89 -1.47
CA GLY A 230 -21.31 -2.02 -2.22
C GLY A 230 -21.14 -0.52 -1.92
N ASP A 231 -22.10 0.30 -2.36
CA ASP A 231 -22.05 1.76 -2.25
C ASP A 231 -22.40 2.29 -0.85
N THR A 232 -22.34 1.45 0.18
CA THR A 232 -22.77 1.81 1.54
C THR A 232 -21.72 2.61 2.33
N ILE A 233 -20.45 2.57 1.91
CA ILE A 233 -19.34 3.30 2.53
C ILE A 233 -18.58 4.11 1.47
N GLN A 234 -18.33 5.38 1.76
CA GLN A 234 -17.32 6.16 1.08
C GLN A 234 -16.01 5.99 1.86
N GLY A 235 -15.05 5.27 1.27
CA GLY A 235 -13.71 5.05 1.82
C GLY A 235 -12.65 5.78 1.00
N ALA A 236 -11.65 6.34 1.69
CA ALA A 236 -10.42 6.89 1.11
C ALA A 236 -9.34 6.96 2.18
N SER A 237 -8.08 6.66 1.83
CA SER A 237 -6.93 6.97 2.68
C SER A 237 -6.76 8.48 2.78
N LEU A 238 -6.47 9.00 3.97
CA LEU A 238 -6.25 10.43 4.22
C LEU A 238 -4.76 10.74 4.38
N ASP A 239 -4.06 9.91 5.13
CA ASP A 239 -2.61 9.97 5.33
C ASP A 239 -2.01 8.56 5.27
N HIS A 240 -0.69 8.48 5.29
CA HIS A 240 0.05 7.24 5.48
C HIS A 240 1.45 7.55 6.00
N SER A 241 1.84 6.86 7.06
CA SER A 241 3.17 6.99 7.66
C SER A 241 3.82 5.62 7.77
N LEU A 242 5.13 5.57 7.49
CA LEU A 242 5.95 4.37 7.59
C LEU A 242 7.25 4.65 8.35
N TRP A 243 7.68 3.69 9.15
CA TRP A 243 9.01 3.63 9.76
C TRP A 243 9.65 2.29 9.41
N PHE A 244 10.85 2.34 8.89
CA PHE A 244 11.66 1.16 8.60
C PHE A 244 12.69 0.98 9.71
N HIS A 245 12.69 -0.16 10.36
CA HIS A 245 13.47 -0.41 11.58
C HIS A 245 14.71 -1.25 11.32
N ARG A 246 14.62 -2.19 10.37
CA ARG A 246 15.71 -3.13 10.04
C ARG A 246 15.65 -3.48 8.56
N PRO A 247 16.77 -3.92 7.95
CA PRO A 247 16.75 -4.49 6.61
C PRO A 247 15.82 -5.72 6.54
N PHE A 248 15.20 -5.91 5.39
CA PHE A 248 14.30 -7.03 5.09
C PHE A 248 14.24 -7.30 3.59
N ARG A 249 13.64 -8.43 3.24
CA ARG A 249 13.30 -8.77 1.87
C ARG A 249 11.78 -8.83 1.72
N ALA A 250 11.23 -8.13 0.71
CA ALA A 250 9.80 -8.14 0.44
C ALA A 250 9.38 -9.30 -0.50
N ASP A 251 10.33 -10.04 -1.03
CA ASP A 251 10.15 -11.31 -1.75
C ASP A 251 10.20 -12.55 -0.81
N GLU A 252 10.44 -12.33 0.47
CA GLU A 252 10.26 -13.29 1.56
C GLU A 252 8.97 -12.98 2.33
N TRP A 253 8.46 -13.95 3.13
CA TRP A 253 7.25 -13.75 3.87
C TRP A 253 7.40 -12.67 4.94
N LEU A 254 6.52 -11.67 4.88
CA LEU A 254 6.34 -10.64 5.90
C LEU A 254 4.95 -10.73 6.50
N LEU A 255 4.86 -10.82 7.82
CA LEU A 255 3.60 -10.75 8.55
C LEU A 255 3.22 -9.28 8.78
N PHE A 256 2.12 -8.83 8.22
CA PHE A 256 1.50 -7.54 8.52
C PHE A 256 0.42 -7.71 9.59
N GLU A 257 0.76 -7.45 10.84
CA GLU A 257 -0.17 -7.33 11.97
C GLU A 257 -0.83 -5.96 11.90
N LYS A 258 -2.16 -5.90 11.87
CA LYS A 258 -2.96 -4.67 11.74
C LYS A 258 -4.00 -4.59 12.83
N GLU A 259 -4.17 -3.40 13.41
CA GLU A 259 -5.26 -3.11 14.35
C GLU A 259 -5.85 -1.72 14.13
N SER A 260 -7.12 -1.55 14.50
CA SER A 260 -7.80 -0.25 14.49
C SER A 260 -8.25 0.11 15.90
N PRO A 261 -7.48 0.94 16.62
CA PRO A 261 -7.83 1.33 17.98
C PRO A 261 -8.99 2.33 18.07
N ASN A 262 -9.34 2.98 16.95
CA ASN A 262 -10.37 4.02 16.96
C ASN A 262 -11.09 4.19 15.62
N ALA A 263 -12.40 4.45 15.68
CA ALA A 263 -13.18 4.98 14.58
C ALA A 263 -14.16 6.02 15.14
N HIS A 264 -14.08 7.28 14.67
CA HIS A 264 -14.95 8.39 15.09
C HIS A 264 -15.01 9.48 14.03
N GLY A 265 -16.10 10.23 13.95
CA GLY A 265 -16.25 11.36 13.03
C GLY A 265 -16.07 11.00 11.56
N ALA A 266 -16.58 9.83 11.13
CA ALA A 266 -16.43 9.25 9.80
C ALA A 266 -14.97 8.95 9.42
N ARG A 267 -14.05 8.85 10.38
CA ARG A 267 -12.66 8.43 10.17
C ARG A 267 -12.38 7.15 10.97
N GLY A 268 -11.53 6.30 10.40
CA GLY A 268 -10.93 5.15 11.06
C GLY A 268 -9.42 5.35 11.15
N PHE A 269 -8.85 5.08 12.31
CA PHE A 269 -7.40 5.05 12.50
C PHE A 269 -6.93 3.61 12.55
N VAL A 270 -5.88 3.29 11.79
CA VAL A 270 -5.24 1.97 11.74
C VAL A 270 -3.75 2.11 11.97
N ARG A 271 -3.19 1.13 12.67
CA ARG A 271 -1.75 0.96 12.82
C ARG A 271 -1.37 -0.50 12.59
N GLY A 272 -0.13 -0.74 12.21
CA GLY A 272 0.34 -2.09 11.99
C GLY A 272 1.85 -2.21 12.02
N HIS A 273 2.31 -3.45 12.10
CA HIS A 273 3.72 -3.82 12.21
C HIS A 273 4.04 -4.95 11.24
N PHE A 274 5.18 -4.84 10.57
CA PHE A 274 5.70 -5.88 9.69
C PHE A 274 6.81 -6.66 10.40
N TYR A 275 6.70 -7.97 10.34
CA TYR A 275 7.68 -8.89 10.90
C TYR A 275 8.15 -9.86 9.81
N THR A 276 9.42 -10.28 9.88
CA THR A 276 9.89 -11.43 9.11
C THR A 276 9.23 -12.70 9.61
N GLU A 277 9.41 -13.81 8.91
CA GLU A 277 8.89 -15.12 9.31
C GLU A 277 9.50 -15.61 10.63
N GLU A 278 10.73 -15.17 10.94
CA GLU A 278 11.43 -15.44 12.21
C GLU A 278 10.96 -14.54 13.35
N GLY A 279 10.09 -13.56 13.07
CA GLY A 279 9.52 -12.66 14.07
C GLY A 279 10.29 -11.36 14.30
N THR A 280 11.23 -11.00 13.43
CA THR A 280 11.96 -9.72 13.49
C THR A 280 11.06 -8.57 13.04
N LEU A 281 10.87 -7.55 13.89
CA LEU A 281 10.17 -6.32 13.54
C LEU A 281 11.00 -5.50 12.56
N VAL A 282 10.48 -5.32 11.33
CA VAL A 282 11.18 -4.63 10.24
C VAL A 282 10.59 -3.29 9.86
N ALA A 283 9.27 -3.09 10.04
CA ALA A 283 8.62 -1.82 9.76
C ALA A 283 7.35 -1.62 10.60
N SER A 284 6.93 -0.35 10.72
CA SER A 284 5.64 0.04 11.30
C SER A 284 4.91 0.99 10.37
N ALA A 285 3.58 0.87 10.31
CA ALA A 285 2.71 1.69 9.50
C ALA A 285 1.58 2.31 10.33
N MET A 286 1.15 3.53 9.96
CA MET A 286 -0.04 4.17 10.51
C MET A 286 -0.81 4.89 9.40
N GLN A 287 -2.15 4.90 9.52
CA GLN A 287 -3.01 5.53 8.54
C GLN A 287 -4.33 6.00 9.18
N GLU A 288 -4.74 7.22 8.90
CA GLU A 288 -6.13 7.64 9.06
C GLU A 288 -6.85 7.50 7.71
N CYS A 289 -8.09 7.06 7.74
CA CYS A 289 -8.91 6.87 6.54
C CYS A 289 -10.32 7.40 6.73
N LEU A 290 -10.92 7.91 5.66
CA LEU A 290 -12.34 8.20 5.59
C LEU A 290 -13.12 6.89 5.52
N ILE A 291 -14.11 6.71 6.41
CA ILE A 291 -15.05 5.59 6.43
C ILE A 291 -16.48 6.14 6.64
N ARG A 292 -16.95 6.93 5.70
CA ARG A 292 -18.24 7.62 5.81
C ARG A 292 -19.38 6.73 5.33
N PRO A 293 -20.36 6.38 6.20
CA PRO A 293 -21.57 5.71 5.77
C PRO A 293 -22.33 6.57 4.76
N ARG A 294 -22.87 5.94 3.73
CA ARG A 294 -23.77 6.58 2.77
C ARG A 294 -25.19 6.14 3.07
N PRO A 295 -26.17 7.04 3.01
CA PRO A 295 -27.58 6.66 3.03
C PRO A 295 -27.86 5.66 1.90
N ASP A 296 -28.69 4.67 2.18
CA ASP A 296 -29.11 3.68 1.19
C ASP A 296 -29.72 4.38 -0.04
N GLY A 297 -29.25 4.05 -1.22
CA GLY A 297 -29.78 4.55 -2.48
C GLY A 297 -29.06 5.77 -3.11
N VAL A 298 -28.06 6.36 -2.47
CA VAL A 298 -27.26 7.46 -3.05
C VAL A 298 -26.16 6.90 -3.96
N LYS A 299 -26.38 6.90 -5.29
CA LYS A 299 -25.36 6.55 -6.28
C LYS A 299 -24.23 7.59 -6.30
N ARG A 300 -22.99 7.16 -6.59
CA ARG A 300 -21.89 8.05 -6.94
C ARG A 300 -22.36 9.00 -8.04
N LYS A 301 -22.26 10.32 -7.83
CA LYS A 301 -22.13 11.26 -8.94
C LYS A 301 -20.71 11.04 -9.49
N GLY A 302 -20.65 10.62 -10.76
CA GLY A 302 -19.43 10.37 -11.52
C GLY A 302 -18.52 11.59 -11.61
#